data_72736b395d34faecfda00c9c68648655
#
_entry.id   72736b395d34faecfda00c9c68648655
#
_cell.length_a   1.000
_cell.length_b   1.000
_cell.length_c   1.000
_cell.angle_alpha   90.00
_cell.angle_beta   90.00
_cell.angle_gamma   90.00
#
_symmetry.space_group_name_H-M   'P 1'
#
loop_
_entity.id
_entity.type
_entity.pdbx_description
1 polymer ?
#
loop_
_entity_poly.entity_id
_entity_poly.type
_entity_poly.pdbx_seq_one_letter_code
_entity_poly.pdbx_strand_id
1 'polypeptide(L)'
;MEVDVQSTLTLREFGCEQNLLSRPDGSSSFVQGDSSVLAGVYGPAEVKVNKEIYDRATLEVVIHPKSGPPGVRERAREQCVRETCEAALLSSLHPRSSLSLVLQVVHDDGSLLACCLNAACMALMDAGLPMGCLFCGVTCAIDQEGQIITDPSAQQEKNSRAVLTFAIDSAQRRVMMSTTKGSFSVNELQQCIAVSQKASEKIFQFYRDSVKRRYSKTL
;
A
#
# COMPACT_ATOMS: atom_id res chain seq x y z
N MET A 1 12.69 18.79 22.98
CA MET A 1 13.49 17.55 22.97
C MET A 1 13.35 16.98 21.57
N GLU A 2 14.27 17.31 20.69
CA GLU A 2 14.36 16.65 19.37
C GLU A 2 14.90 15.27 19.63
N VAL A 3 14.00 14.28 19.58
CA VAL A 3 14.41 12.88 19.59
C VAL A 3 15.10 12.64 18.26
N ASP A 4 16.32 12.12 18.29
CA ASP A 4 17.10 11.74 17.11
C ASP A 4 16.33 10.70 16.27
N VAL A 5 15.46 11.18 15.41
CA VAL A 5 14.58 10.40 14.54
C VAL A 5 15.39 9.68 13.42
N GLN A 6 16.70 9.95 13.34
CA GLN A 6 17.56 9.31 12.33
C GLN A 6 18.00 7.89 12.67
N SER A 7 17.99 7.50 13.95
CA SER A 7 18.47 6.18 14.39
C SER A 7 17.44 5.03 14.27
N THR A 8 16.17 5.34 14.02
CA THR A 8 15.07 4.36 14.00
C THR A 8 14.52 4.05 12.61
N LEU A 9 15.03 4.67 11.55
CA LEU A 9 14.49 4.54 10.20
C LEU A 9 15.15 3.38 9.43
N THR A 10 14.97 2.17 9.91
CA THR A 10 15.39 0.95 9.22
C THR A 10 14.19 0.38 8.46
N LEU A 11 14.20 0.51 7.13
CA LEU A 11 13.25 -0.17 6.25
C LEU A 11 13.93 -1.42 5.69
N ARG A 12 13.17 -2.50 5.56
CA ARG A 12 13.62 -3.71 4.87
C ARG A 12 13.85 -3.42 3.38
N GLU A 13 14.55 -4.29 2.70
CA GLU A 13 14.81 -4.15 1.27
C GLU A 13 13.50 -4.24 0.46
N PHE A 14 13.39 -3.39 -0.55
CA PHE A 14 12.27 -3.37 -1.47
C PHE A 14 12.64 -3.99 -2.80
N GLY A 15 11.78 -4.85 -3.31
CA GLY A 15 11.82 -5.38 -4.66
C GLY A 15 10.51 -5.06 -5.40
N CYS A 16 10.59 -4.67 -6.66
CA CYS A 16 9.41 -4.49 -7.47
C CYS A 16 9.69 -4.91 -8.91
N GLU A 17 8.81 -5.75 -9.43
CA GLU A 17 8.74 -6.14 -10.83
C GLU A 17 7.37 -5.77 -11.37
N GLN A 18 7.33 -5.17 -12.57
CA GLN A 18 6.11 -4.71 -13.22
C GLN A 18 5.86 -5.54 -14.49
N ASN A 19 4.59 -5.60 -14.92
CA ASN A 19 4.16 -6.31 -16.12
C ASN A 19 4.50 -7.81 -16.09
N LEU A 20 4.30 -8.46 -14.94
CA LEU A 20 4.52 -9.90 -14.80
C LEU A 20 3.38 -10.74 -15.37
N LEU A 21 2.17 -10.23 -15.32
CA LEU A 21 0.97 -10.94 -15.75
C LEU A 21 0.53 -10.45 -17.12
N SER A 22 0.16 -11.38 -18.00
CA SER A 22 -0.23 -11.09 -19.38
C SER A 22 -1.72 -10.73 -19.57
N ARG A 23 -2.58 -11.05 -18.61
CA ARG A 23 -4.03 -10.81 -18.74
C ARG A 23 -4.50 -9.48 -18.15
N PRO A 24 -4.01 -9.02 -16.98
CA PRO A 24 -4.39 -7.73 -16.44
C PRO A 24 -3.82 -6.59 -17.30
N ASP A 25 -4.45 -5.43 -17.24
CA ASP A 25 -4.00 -4.21 -17.94
C ASP A 25 -2.75 -3.62 -17.26
N GLY A 26 -2.57 -3.89 -15.99
CA GLY A 26 -1.34 -3.59 -15.25
C GLY A 26 -1.10 -4.59 -14.14
N SER A 27 0.16 -4.89 -13.87
CA SER A 27 0.53 -5.83 -12.83
C SER A 27 1.84 -5.48 -12.16
N SER A 28 1.94 -5.77 -10.87
CA SER A 28 3.18 -5.61 -10.11
C SER A 28 3.36 -6.75 -9.11
N SER A 29 4.60 -7.18 -8.93
CA SER A 29 5.02 -7.93 -7.76
C SER A 29 5.80 -6.99 -6.87
N PHE A 30 5.37 -6.84 -5.64
CA PHE A 30 6.05 -6.01 -4.65
C PHE A 30 6.54 -6.88 -3.50
N VAL A 31 7.80 -6.74 -3.20
CA VAL A 31 8.49 -7.48 -2.12
C VAL A 31 9.00 -6.47 -1.12
N GLN A 32 8.76 -6.73 0.16
CA GLN A 32 9.18 -5.91 1.29
C GLN A 32 9.77 -6.82 2.36
N GLY A 33 11.10 -6.96 2.38
CA GLY A 33 11.75 -8.03 3.12
C GLY A 33 11.27 -9.40 2.63
N ASP A 34 10.72 -10.21 3.55
CA ASP A 34 10.17 -11.52 3.21
C ASP A 34 8.66 -11.49 2.88
N SER A 35 8.00 -10.33 3.04
CA SER A 35 6.59 -10.17 2.63
C SER A 35 6.52 -9.89 1.13
N SER A 36 5.66 -10.63 0.42
CA SER A 36 5.48 -10.46 -1.02
C SER A 36 4.02 -10.53 -1.43
N VAL A 37 3.62 -9.60 -2.30
CA VAL A 37 2.26 -9.46 -2.83
C VAL A 37 2.32 -9.26 -4.34
N LEU A 38 1.49 -10.01 -5.05
CA LEU A 38 1.26 -9.85 -6.48
C LEU A 38 -0.04 -9.08 -6.69
N ALA A 39 0.01 -7.98 -7.43
CA ALA A 39 -1.13 -7.15 -7.77
C ALA A 39 -1.45 -7.22 -9.26
N GLY A 40 -2.72 -7.28 -9.60
CA GLY A 40 -3.21 -7.19 -10.96
C GLY A 40 -4.39 -6.23 -11.05
N VAL A 41 -4.36 -5.32 -12.03
CA VAL A 41 -5.41 -4.34 -12.29
C VAL A 41 -6.09 -4.68 -13.60
N TYR A 42 -7.42 -4.69 -13.59
CA TYR A 42 -8.26 -4.90 -14.75
C TYR A 42 -9.18 -3.72 -14.94
N GLY A 43 -9.24 -3.20 -16.15
CA GLY A 43 -10.18 -2.14 -16.52
C GLY A 43 -9.49 -0.84 -16.99
N PRO A 44 -10.25 0.14 -17.39
CA PRO A 44 -11.73 0.28 -17.23
C PRO A 44 -12.53 -0.72 -18.07
N ALA A 45 -13.45 -1.44 -17.43
CA ALA A 45 -14.30 -2.44 -18.04
C ALA A 45 -15.79 -2.13 -17.79
N GLU A 46 -16.67 -2.92 -18.39
CA GLU A 46 -18.12 -2.80 -18.18
C GLU A 46 -18.48 -3.14 -16.72
N VAL A 47 -19.30 -2.30 -16.12
CA VAL A 47 -19.76 -2.47 -14.74
C VAL A 47 -21.14 -3.17 -14.71
N LYS A 48 -21.37 -3.98 -13.68
CA LYS A 48 -22.71 -4.55 -13.43
C LYS A 48 -23.67 -3.44 -13.05
N VAL A 49 -24.90 -3.48 -13.60
CA VAL A 49 -25.95 -2.47 -13.39
C VAL A 49 -26.15 -2.12 -11.91
N ASN A 50 -26.07 -3.12 -11.03
CA ASN A 50 -26.27 -2.92 -9.58
C ASN A 50 -25.13 -2.17 -8.88
N LYS A 51 -23.97 -2.00 -9.54
CA LYS A 51 -22.77 -1.36 -8.99
C LYS A 51 -22.37 -0.11 -9.79
N GLU A 52 -23.16 0.25 -10.79
CA GLU A 52 -22.89 1.39 -11.66
C GLU A 52 -23.02 2.71 -10.91
N ILE A 53 -22.01 3.55 -11.01
CA ILE A 53 -21.98 4.91 -10.50
C ILE A 53 -21.88 5.86 -11.71
N TYR A 54 -22.82 6.82 -11.81
CA TYR A 54 -22.96 7.62 -13.02
C TYR A 54 -21.83 8.63 -13.25
N ASP A 55 -21.22 9.13 -12.20
CA ASP A 55 -20.25 10.23 -12.20
C ASP A 55 -18.78 9.78 -12.09
N ARG A 56 -18.55 8.53 -11.72
CA ARG A 56 -17.19 7.99 -11.50
C ARG A 56 -17.09 6.49 -11.76
N ALA A 57 -15.84 6.02 -11.86
CA ALA A 57 -15.57 4.60 -11.93
C ALA A 57 -15.81 3.90 -10.57
N THR A 58 -16.31 2.69 -10.62
CA THR A 58 -16.45 1.82 -9.44
C THR A 58 -15.17 1.02 -9.27
N LEU A 59 -14.53 1.12 -8.10
CA LEU A 59 -13.34 0.34 -7.78
C LEU A 59 -13.71 -0.87 -6.91
N GLU A 60 -13.37 -2.06 -7.38
CA GLU A 60 -13.46 -3.30 -6.64
C GLU A 60 -12.05 -3.77 -6.26
N VAL A 61 -11.83 -4.03 -4.97
CA VAL A 61 -10.56 -4.57 -4.47
C VAL A 61 -10.83 -5.92 -3.86
N VAL A 62 -10.02 -6.90 -4.22
CA VAL A 62 -10.09 -8.27 -3.69
C VAL A 62 -8.70 -8.68 -3.22
N ILE A 63 -8.60 -9.14 -1.98
CA ILE A 63 -7.35 -9.65 -1.40
C ILE A 63 -7.50 -11.17 -1.19
N HIS A 64 -6.66 -11.92 -1.89
CA HIS A 64 -6.56 -13.35 -1.69
C HIS A 64 -5.42 -13.67 -0.72
N PRO A 65 -5.71 -14.35 0.41
CA PRO A 65 -4.68 -14.80 1.33
C PRO A 65 -3.81 -15.89 0.69
N LYS A 66 -2.66 -16.18 1.28
CA LYS A 66 -1.75 -17.25 0.83
C LYS A 66 -2.45 -18.60 0.72
N SER A 67 -3.38 -18.90 1.65
CA SER A 67 -4.13 -20.14 1.67
C SER A 67 -5.53 -19.93 2.24
N GLY A 68 -6.51 -20.66 1.71
CA GLY A 68 -7.89 -20.61 2.15
C GLY A 68 -8.72 -19.45 1.59
N PRO A 69 -10.01 -19.40 1.92
CA PRO A 69 -10.89 -18.31 1.51
C PRO A 69 -10.61 -17.03 2.31
N PRO A 70 -10.87 -15.83 1.73
CA PRO A 70 -10.70 -14.57 2.43
C PRO A 70 -11.66 -14.46 3.62
N GLY A 71 -11.12 -14.11 4.77
CA GLY A 71 -11.85 -13.91 6.03
C GLY A 71 -12.24 -12.45 6.27
N VAL A 72 -12.68 -12.17 7.50
CA VAL A 72 -13.09 -10.81 7.91
C VAL A 72 -11.90 -9.83 7.92
N ARG A 73 -10.70 -10.31 8.26
CA ARG A 73 -9.49 -9.48 8.27
C ARG A 73 -9.09 -9.03 6.88
N GLU A 74 -9.16 -9.94 5.90
CA GLU A 74 -8.87 -9.62 4.50
C GLU A 74 -9.88 -8.63 3.96
N ARG A 75 -11.16 -8.76 4.28
CA ARG A 75 -12.21 -7.80 3.89
C ARG A 75 -12.01 -6.41 4.51
N ALA A 76 -11.54 -6.34 5.75
CA ALA A 76 -11.20 -5.05 6.35
C ALA A 76 -9.99 -4.40 5.64
N ARG A 77 -8.99 -5.19 5.27
CA ARG A 77 -7.84 -4.71 4.48
C ARG A 77 -8.26 -4.27 3.07
N GLU A 78 -9.15 -5.03 2.41
CA GLU A 78 -9.75 -4.66 1.11
C GLU A 78 -10.39 -3.29 1.17
N GLN A 79 -11.15 -3.01 2.22
CA GLN A 79 -11.79 -1.71 2.42
C GLN A 79 -10.77 -0.58 2.56
N CYS A 80 -9.71 -0.78 3.37
CA CYS A 80 -8.65 0.21 3.55
C CYS A 80 -7.91 0.50 2.23
N VAL A 81 -7.57 -0.53 1.47
CA VAL A 81 -6.91 -0.37 0.16
C VAL A 81 -7.83 0.31 -0.83
N ARG A 82 -9.11 -0.07 -0.87
CA ARG A 82 -10.09 0.53 -1.77
C ARG A 82 -10.24 2.03 -1.50
N GLU A 83 -10.47 2.44 -0.27
CA GLU A 83 -10.63 3.85 0.11
C GLU A 83 -9.37 4.67 -0.24
N THR A 84 -8.18 4.11 -0.03
CA THR A 84 -6.92 4.76 -0.40
C THR A 84 -6.79 4.92 -1.92
N CYS A 85 -7.10 3.87 -2.68
CA CYS A 85 -7.04 3.91 -4.13
C CYS A 85 -8.10 4.85 -4.73
N GLU A 86 -9.32 4.86 -4.20
CA GLU A 86 -10.39 5.78 -4.64
C GLU A 86 -10.01 7.24 -4.40
N ALA A 87 -9.34 7.54 -3.29
CA ALA A 87 -8.85 8.89 -2.99
C ALA A 87 -7.70 9.33 -3.90
N ALA A 88 -6.88 8.38 -4.37
CA ALA A 88 -5.73 8.66 -5.23
C ALA A 88 -6.11 8.72 -6.73
N LEU A 89 -7.07 7.89 -7.17
CA LEU A 89 -7.49 7.78 -8.56
C LEU A 89 -8.39 8.95 -8.97
N LEU A 90 -8.21 9.44 -10.20
CA LEU A 90 -9.13 10.37 -10.85
C LEU A 90 -10.30 9.60 -11.49
N SER A 91 -11.11 8.97 -10.62
CA SER A 91 -12.19 8.07 -11.03
C SER A 91 -13.28 8.75 -11.89
N SER A 92 -13.39 10.07 -11.84
CA SER A 92 -14.32 10.87 -12.66
C SER A 92 -14.00 10.86 -14.16
N LEU A 93 -12.79 10.46 -14.55
CA LEU A 93 -12.42 10.35 -15.96
C LEU A 93 -13.00 9.11 -16.64
N HIS A 94 -13.42 8.12 -15.88
CA HIS A 94 -13.99 6.87 -16.39
C HIS A 94 -15.38 6.62 -15.76
N PRO A 95 -16.39 7.47 -16.03
CA PRO A 95 -17.73 7.26 -15.47
C PRO A 95 -18.35 5.96 -15.99
N ARG A 96 -19.21 5.34 -15.19
CA ARG A 96 -19.93 4.10 -15.53
C ARG A 96 -19.04 2.90 -15.86
N SER A 97 -17.78 2.92 -15.46
CA SER A 97 -16.84 1.82 -15.67
C SER A 97 -16.47 1.15 -14.34
N SER A 98 -15.95 -0.06 -14.43
CA SER A 98 -15.43 -0.82 -13.32
C SER A 98 -13.92 -0.97 -13.44
N LEU A 99 -13.23 -0.75 -12.33
CA LEU A 99 -11.83 -1.07 -12.13
C LEU A 99 -11.74 -2.17 -11.10
N SER A 100 -11.04 -3.26 -11.40
CA SER A 100 -10.86 -4.36 -10.47
C SER A 100 -9.38 -4.51 -10.12
N LEU A 101 -9.06 -4.39 -8.84
CA LEU A 101 -7.72 -4.60 -8.28
C LEU A 101 -7.72 -5.92 -7.52
N VAL A 102 -6.93 -6.87 -7.97
CA VAL A 102 -6.75 -8.17 -7.33
C VAL A 102 -5.37 -8.23 -6.71
N LEU A 103 -5.31 -8.48 -5.40
CA LEU A 103 -4.08 -8.62 -4.63
C LEU A 103 -3.96 -10.08 -4.15
N GLN A 104 -2.94 -10.77 -4.61
CA GLN A 104 -2.61 -12.13 -4.15
C GLN A 104 -1.44 -12.06 -3.18
N VAL A 105 -1.66 -12.45 -1.93
CA VAL A 105 -0.60 -12.61 -0.95
C VAL A 105 0.20 -13.87 -1.28
N VAL A 106 1.48 -13.72 -1.54
CA VAL A 106 2.41 -14.83 -1.80
C VAL A 106 3.08 -15.25 -0.51
N HIS A 107 3.62 -14.29 0.24
CA HIS A 107 4.22 -14.52 1.55
C HIS A 107 3.88 -13.38 2.50
N ASP A 108 3.67 -13.70 3.79
CA ASP A 108 3.34 -12.74 4.85
C ASP A 108 4.36 -12.89 6.00
N ASP A 109 5.27 -11.95 6.10
CA ASP A 109 6.21 -11.80 7.22
C ASP A 109 6.09 -10.39 7.87
N GLY A 110 4.87 -9.98 8.14
CA GLY A 110 4.55 -8.69 8.74
C GLY A 110 4.46 -7.54 7.73
N SER A 111 3.93 -6.41 8.18
CA SER A 111 3.68 -5.20 7.36
C SER A 111 2.85 -5.45 6.08
N LEU A 112 2.00 -6.48 6.11
CA LEU A 112 1.28 -6.97 4.93
C LEU A 112 0.40 -5.89 4.30
N LEU A 113 -0.31 -5.07 5.09
CA LEU A 113 -1.16 -4.01 4.56
C LEU A 113 -0.33 -2.94 3.85
N ALA A 114 0.83 -2.58 4.37
CA ALA A 114 1.75 -1.66 3.69
C ALA A 114 2.26 -2.24 2.37
N CYS A 115 2.64 -3.52 2.35
CA CYS A 115 3.04 -4.21 1.14
C CYS A 115 1.89 -4.26 0.10
N CYS A 116 0.65 -4.52 0.52
CA CYS A 116 -0.54 -4.48 -0.35
C CYS A 116 -0.77 -3.09 -0.96
N LEU A 117 -0.64 -2.02 -0.18
CA LEU A 117 -0.76 -0.64 -0.65
C LEU A 117 0.33 -0.30 -1.67
N ASN A 118 1.57 -0.67 -1.38
CA ASN A 118 2.70 -0.44 -2.27
C ASN A 118 2.55 -1.21 -3.59
N ALA A 119 2.14 -2.48 -3.53
CA ALA A 119 1.83 -3.28 -4.70
C ALA A 119 0.69 -2.68 -5.53
N ALA A 120 -0.39 -2.23 -4.87
CA ALA A 120 -1.51 -1.58 -5.52
C ALA A 120 -1.09 -0.30 -6.26
N CYS A 121 -0.31 0.57 -5.62
CA CYS A 121 0.19 1.79 -6.26
C CYS A 121 1.03 1.49 -7.50
N MET A 122 1.93 0.52 -7.43
CA MET A 122 2.78 0.12 -8.56
C MET A 122 1.97 -0.52 -9.70
N ALA A 123 0.94 -1.32 -9.39
CA ALA A 123 0.08 -1.92 -10.41
C ALA A 123 -0.81 -0.89 -11.10
N LEU A 124 -1.33 0.11 -10.37
CA LEU A 124 -2.10 1.22 -10.94
C LEU A 124 -1.24 2.10 -11.86
N MET A 125 0.02 2.35 -11.50
CA MET A 125 0.98 3.03 -12.38
C MET A 125 1.28 2.22 -13.64
N ASP A 126 1.43 0.90 -13.51
CA ASP A 126 1.70 0.00 -14.62
C ASP A 126 0.52 -0.06 -15.61
N ALA A 127 -0.72 -0.03 -15.09
CA ALA A 127 -1.94 0.07 -15.89
C ALA A 127 -2.11 1.43 -16.60
N GLY A 128 -1.31 2.45 -16.25
CA GLY A 128 -1.42 3.78 -16.83
C GLY A 128 -2.69 4.53 -16.42
N LEU A 129 -3.30 4.18 -15.30
CA LEU A 129 -4.50 4.85 -14.83
C LEU A 129 -4.18 6.25 -14.30
N PRO A 130 -5.06 7.24 -14.57
CA PRO A 130 -4.83 8.60 -14.12
C PRO A 130 -4.98 8.71 -12.60
N MET A 131 -3.90 9.13 -11.94
CA MET A 131 -3.85 9.34 -10.50
C MET A 131 -3.55 10.81 -10.17
N GLY A 132 -4.24 11.36 -9.18
CA GLY A 132 -3.99 12.71 -8.68
C GLY A 132 -2.72 12.78 -7.81
N CYS A 133 -2.42 11.69 -7.11
CA CYS A 133 -1.22 11.52 -6.30
C CYS A 133 -0.80 10.05 -6.26
N LEU A 134 0.47 9.79 -5.99
CA LEU A 134 0.94 8.46 -5.61
C LEU A 134 0.74 8.27 -4.11
N PHE A 135 0.61 7.05 -3.68
CA PHE A 135 0.52 6.71 -2.26
C PHE A 135 1.48 5.59 -1.90
N CYS A 136 1.89 5.57 -0.66
CA CYS A 136 2.69 4.48 -0.12
C CYS A 136 2.18 4.05 1.25
N GLY A 137 2.30 2.76 1.55
CA GLY A 137 2.01 2.18 2.84
C GLY A 137 3.27 2.11 3.71
N VAL A 138 3.15 2.52 4.97
CA VAL A 138 4.20 2.37 5.98
C VAL A 138 3.58 1.79 7.23
N THR A 139 4.17 0.73 7.77
CA THR A 139 3.77 0.15 9.06
C THR A 139 4.80 0.50 10.12
N CYS A 140 4.33 0.93 11.27
CA CYS A 140 5.13 1.16 12.47
C CYS A 140 4.62 0.27 13.61
N ALA A 141 5.52 -0.32 14.36
CA ALA A 141 5.22 -1.03 15.59
C ALA A 141 5.78 -0.27 16.80
N ILE A 142 5.05 -0.30 17.90
CA ILE A 142 5.49 0.26 19.19
C ILE A 142 5.77 -0.92 20.11
N ASP A 143 7.02 -1.06 20.54
CA ASP A 143 7.44 -2.10 21.45
C ASP A 143 6.94 -1.85 22.89
N GLN A 144 7.11 -2.82 23.78
CA GLN A 144 6.74 -2.73 25.20
C GLN A 144 7.45 -1.57 25.92
N GLU A 145 8.66 -1.22 25.47
CA GLU A 145 9.47 -0.11 25.98
C GLU A 145 9.10 1.26 25.40
N GLY A 146 8.14 1.31 24.45
CA GLY A 146 7.74 2.55 23.76
C GLY A 146 8.66 2.94 22.60
N GLN A 147 9.55 2.05 22.16
CA GLN A 147 10.38 2.29 20.97
C GLN A 147 9.57 2.07 19.69
N ILE A 148 9.78 2.94 18.70
CA ILE A 148 9.11 2.86 17.41
C ILE A 148 9.99 2.10 16.43
N ILE A 149 9.48 0.98 15.94
CA ILE A 149 10.11 0.14 14.91
C ILE A 149 9.38 0.38 13.59
N THR A 150 10.10 0.77 12.55
CA THR A 150 9.54 0.91 11.21
C THR A 150 9.66 -0.40 10.45
N ASP A 151 8.61 -0.76 9.72
CA ASP A 151 8.54 -1.97 8.91
C ASP A 151 8.82 -3.26 9.70
N PRO A 152 7.99 -3.54 10.73
CA PRO A 152 8.20 -4.69 11.61
C PRO A 152 8.01 -6.03 10.87
N SER A 153 8.80 -7.03 11.25
CA SER A 153 8.57 -8.42 10.87
C SER A 153 7.36 -9.02 11.62
N ALA A 154 6.87 -10.18 11.18
CA ALA A 154 5.75 -10.86 11.82
C ALA A 154 6.01 -11.18 13.31
N GLN A 155 7.24 -11.46 13.69
CA GLN A 155 7.62 -11.69 15.07
C GLN A 155 7.59 -10.39 15.89
N GLN A 156 8.11 -9.31 15.32
CA GLN A 156 8.08 -7.99 15.95
C GLN A 156 6.65 -7.47 16.12
N GLU A 157 5.78 -7.67 15.11
CA GLU A 157 4.36 -7.31 15.24
C GLU A 157 3.65 -8.06 16.39
N LYS A 158 3.96 -9.35 16.58
CA LYS A 158 3.37 -10.16 17.65
C LYS A 158 3.83 -9.72 19.04
N ASN A 159 5.07 -9.28 19.17
CA ASN A 159 5.67 -8.86 20.43
C ASN A 159 5.38 -7.39 20.76
N SER A 160 4.97 -6.60 19.77
CA SER A 160 4.68 -5.19 19.94
C SER A 160 3.38 -4.93 20.70
N ARG A 161 3.35 -3.81 21.46
CA ARG A 161 2.18 -3.31 22.16
C ARG A 161 1.13 -2.75 21.21
N ALA A 162 1.57 -2.08 20.16
CA ALA A 162 0.71 -1.52 19.14
C ALA A 162 1.34 -1.60 17.76
N VAL A 163 0.48 -1.74 16.74
CA VAL A 163 0.86 -1.72 15.32
C VAL A 163 0.00 -0.69 14.61
N LEU A 164 0.64 0.23 13.91
CA LEU A 164 0.00 1.31 13.17
C LEU A 164 0.43 1.24 11.71
N THR A 165 -0.52 1.27 10.80
CA THR A 165 -0.24 1.33 9.36
C THR A 165 -0.84 2.61 8.79
N PHE A 166 -0.03 3.35 8.04
CA PHE A 166 -0.41 4.60 7.41
C PHE A 166 -0.27 4.50 5.90
N ALA A 167 -1.23 5.07 5.17
CA ALA A 167 -1.07 5.39 3.77
C ALA A 167 -0.75 6.88 3.63
N ILE A 168 0.32 7.22 2.92
CA ILE A 168 0.85 8.58 2.82
C ILE A 168 0.85 9.02 1.37
N ASP A 169 0.36 10.24 1.12
CA ASP A 169 0.35 10.89 -0.17
C ASP A 169 1.75 11.41 -0.57
N SER A 170 2.05 11.35 -1.86
CA SER A 170 3.32 11.84 -2.43
C SER A 170 3.39 13.36 -2.56
N ALA A 171 2.24 14.05 -2.73
CA ALA A 171 2.21 15.48 -3.03
C ALA A 171 2.42 16.33 -1.78
N GLN A 172 1.63 16.08 -0.75
CA GLN A 172 1.62 16.88 0.49
C GLN A 172 2.07 16.12 1.72
N ARG A 173 2.42 14.84 1.56
CA ARG A 173 2.81 13.94 2.66
C ARG A 173 1.75 13.81 3.75
N ARG A 174 0.48 13.97 3.38
CA ARG A 174 -0.65 13.78 4.29
C ARG A 174 -0.93 12.30 4.47
N VAL A 175 -1.45 11.97 5.65
CA VAL A 175 -2.00 10.63 5.92
C VAL A 175 -3.35 10.53 5.23
N MET A 176 -3.47 9.61 4.28
CA MET A 176 -4.71 9.32 3.55
C MET A 176 -5.56 8.29 4.30
N MET A 177 -4.91 7.29 4.90
CA MET A 177 -5.53 6.23 5.67
C MET A 177 -4.65 5.88 6.87
N SER A 178 -5.28 5.57 7.98
CA SER A 178 -4.61 5.05 9.17
C SER A 178 -5.36 3.85 9.72
N THR A 179 -4.65 2.77 9.97
CA THR A 179 -5.17 1.59 10.67
C THR A 179 -4.33 1.38 11.92
N THR A 180 -5.00 1.30 13.05
CA THR A 180 -4.32 1.19 14.35
C THR A 180 -4.81 -0.04 15.10
N LYS A 181 -3.91 -0.75 15.76
CA LYS A 181 -4.19 -1.92 16.58
C LYS A 181 -3.36 -1.84 17.85
N GLY A 182 -3.96 -2.08 19.01
CA GLY A 182 -3.30 -2.06 20.31
C GLY A 182 -3.51 -0.76 21.08
N SER A 183 -2.70 -0.52 22.10
CA SER A 183 -2.78 0.65 22.98
C SER A 183 -1.57 1.57 22.78
N PHE A 184 -1.82 2.85 22.58
CA PHE A 184 -0.79 3.87 22.35
C PHE A 184 -1.25 5.23 22.87
N SER A 185 -0.33 6.13 23.13
CA SER A 185 -0.58 7.51 23.51
C SER A 185 -0.65 8.43 22.30
N VAL A 186 -1.23 9.63 22.48
CA VAL A 186 -1.30 10.65 21.41
C VAL A 186 0.11 11.08 20.96
N ASN A 187 1.05 11.19 21.88
CA ASN A 187 2.43 11.56 21.56
C ASN A 187 3.13 10.49 20.71
N GLU A 188 2.92 9.22 21.03
CA GLU A 188 3.44 8.10 20.25
C GLU A 188 2.85 8.08 18.84
N LEU A 189 1.55 8.35 18.71
CA LEU A 189 0.89 8.46 17.40
C LEU A 189 1.51 9.55 16.54
N GLN A 190 1.74 10.74 17.11
CA GLN A 190 2.36 11.86 16.40
C GLN A 190 3.79 11.52 15.96
N GLN A 191 4.56 10.85 16.81
CA GLN A 191 5.90 10.38 16.48
C GLN A 191 5.87 9.33 15.35
N CYS A 192 4.95 8.36 15.40
CA CYS A 192 4.77 7.36 14.35
C CYS A 192 4.42 8.01 13.01
N ILE A 193 3.55 9.03 13.00
CA ILE A 193 3.22 9.77 11.77
C ILE A 193 4.46 10.48 11.22
N ALA A 194 5.23 11.17 12.06
CA ALA A 194 6.43 11.88 11.63
C ALA A 194 7.50 10.92 11.07
N VAL A 195 7.69 9.77 11.71
CA VAL A 195 8.61 8.72 11.24
C VAL A 195 8.12 8.13 9.91
N SER A 196 6.81 7.85 9.80
CA SER A 196 6.21 7.31 8.57
C SER A 196 6.33 8.28 7.39
N GLN A 197 6.16 9.58 7.62
CA GLN A 197 6.38 10.61 6.59
C GLN A 197 7.81 10.63 6.07
N LYS A 198 8.80 10.49 6.95
CA LYS A 198 10.21 10.36 6.53
C LYS A 198 10.49 9.03 5.80
N ALA A 199 9.88 7.94 6.25
CA ALA A 199 10.00 6.64 5.60
C ALA A 199 9.42 6.65 4.17
N SER A 200 8.31 7.37 3.98
CA SER A 200 7.65 7.50 2.68
C SER A 200 8.56 8.06 1.58
N GLU A 201 9.52 8.93 1.93
CA GLU A 201 10.49 9.48 0.97
C GLU A 201 11.31 8.41 0.27
N LYS A 202 11.78 7.44 1.07
CA LYS A 202 12.57 6.32 0.54
C LYS A 202 11.73 5.43 -0.38
N ILE A 203 10.45 5.21 -0.02
CA ILE A 203 9.54 4.39 -0.82
C ILE A 203 9.20 5.09 -2.14
N PHE A 204 8.89 6.39 -2.12
CA PHE A 204 8.64 7.15 -3.35
C PHE A 204 9.89 7.25 -4.24
N GLN A 205 11.07 7.36 -3.64
CA GLN A 205 12.32 7.30 -4.41
C GLN A 205 12.48 5.93 -5.08
N PHE A 206 12.22 4.86 -4.34
CA PHE A 206 12.24 3.49 -4.89
C PHE A 206 11.25 3.33 -6.06
N TYR A 207 10.02 3.88 -5.97
CA TYR A 207 9.06 3.85 -7.08
C TYR A 207 9.62 4.53 -8.32
N ARG A 208 10.19 5.73 -8.18
CA ARG A 208 10.80 6.46 -9.30
C ARG A 208 11.92 5.67 -9.95
N ASP A 209 12.77 5.06 -9.15
CA ASP A 209 13.91 4.29 -9.66
C ASP A 209 13.44 2.98 -10.32
N SER A 210 12.40 2.33 -9.79
CA SER A 210 11.79 1.15 -10.41
C SER A 210 11.17 1.47 -11.78
N VAL A 211 10.40 2.55 -11.87
CA VAL A 211 9.79 3.01 -13.12
C VAL A 211 10.87 3.44 -14.12
N LYS A 212 11.88 4.20 -13.70
CA LYS A 212 13.00 4.57 -14.56
C LYS A 212 13.72 3.35 -15.12
N ARG A 213 14.02 2.36 -14.27
CA ARG A 213 14.68 1.11 -14.69
C ARG A 213 13.92 0.39 -15.79
N ARG A 214 12.59 0.36 -15.71
CA ARG A 214 11.74 -0.29 -16.70
C ARG A 214 11.68 0.47 -18.03
N TYR A 215 11.54 1.79 -17.97
CA TYR A 215 11.33 2.62 -19.16
C TYR A 215 12.59 3.28 -19.70
N SER A 216 13.70 3.26 -18.97
CA SER A 216 14.99 3.66 -19.51
C SER A 216 15.44 2.61 -20.52
N LYS A 217 15.23 2.87 -21.79
CA LYS A 217 15.94 2.17 -22.85
C LYS A 217 17.41 2.49 -22.66
N THR A 218 18.18 1.53 -22.21
CA THR A 218 19.62 1.55 -22.43
C THR A 218 19.81 1.49 -23.93
N LEU A 219 20.11 2.63 -24.54
CA LEU A 219 20.68 2.73 -25.87
C LEU A 219 22.08 2.13 -25.86
#